data_0e1d16ba3edc61a4c1682763bb994bbc
#
_entry.id   0e1d16ba3edc61a4c1682763bb994bbc
#
_cell.length_a   1.000
_cell.length_b   1.000
_cell.length_c   1.000
_cell.angle_alpha   90.00
_cell.angle_beta   90.00
_cell.angle_gamma   90.00
#
_symmetry.space_group_name_H-M   'P 1'
#
loop_
_entity.id
_entity.type
_entity.pdbx_description
1 polymer ?
#
loop_
_entity_poly.entity_id
_entity_poly.type
_entity_poly.pdbx_seq_one_letter_code
_entity_poly.pdbx_strand_id
1 'polypeptide(L)'
;DGSIRTDLLFPEIALNSELGLILGISFLLGLIAAAYSSADSALTSLTTSFCVDFLGMKEEEINSKHKRKNIHVLMSILLLFTIILFKYTLSNNVIDSLLTVASYTYGPLLGLFTFGLYTKRKLTGNYIYVVVLLAPILTYLINISPTLYAFLNDEVILDCGLKNWSCANSYAVENLYIFGYELLPINGLITLIGLYFISFKNNK
;
A
#
# COMPACT_ATOMS: atom_id res chain seq x y z
N ASP A 1 4.53 -8.20 27.51
CA ASP A 1 4.24 -7.26 26.41
C ASP A 1 2.75 -7.30 26.13
N GLY A 2 1.99 -6.35 26.71
CA GLY A 2 0.53 -6.34 26.67
C GLY A 2 -0.09 -5.81 25.37
N SER A 3 0.57 -5.93 24.23
CA SER A 3 0.01 -5.56 22.94
C SER A 3 -0.97 -6.64 22.47
N ILE A 4 -2.25 -6.37 22.59
CA ILE A 4 -3.32 -7.22 22.05
C ILE A 4 -3.19 -7.20 20.53
N ARG A 5 -2.71 -8.30 19.96
CA ARG A 5 -2.71 -8.50 18.50
C ARG A 5 -4.12 -8.88 18.06
N THR A 6 -4.90 -7.90 17.68
CA THR A 6 -6.28 -8.09 17.21
C THR A 6 -6.38 -9.02 16.02
N ASP A 7 -5.35 -9.05 15.17
CA ASP A 7 -5.27 -9.90 13.96
C ASP A 7 -5.21 -11.41 14.30
N LEU A 8 -4.71 -11.77 15.48
CA LEU A 8 -4.59 -13.16 15.90
C LEU A 8 -5.79 -13.67 16.72
N LEU A 9 -6.73 -12.80 17.06
CA LEU A 9 -7.87 -13.15 17.90
C LEU A 9 -8.71 -14.28 17.29
N PHE A 10 -9.08 -14.17 16.02
CA PHE A 10 -9.86 -15.20 15.33
C PHE A 10 -9.12 -16.54 15.19
N PRO A 11 -7.85 -16.57 14.71
CA PRO A 11 -7.08 -17.80 14.69
C PRO A 11 -6.92 -18.44 16.06
N GLU A 12 -6.71 -17.64 17.09
CA GLU A 12 -6.52 -18.13 18.47
C GLU A 12 -7.79 -18.77 19.01
N ILE A 13 -8.95 -18.13 18.84
CA ILE A 13 -10.24 -18.68 19.23
C ILE A 13 -10.54 -19.95 18.43
N ALA A 14 -10.31 -19.96 17.13
CA ALA A 14 -10.63 -21.11 16.26
C ALA A 14 -9.75 -22.33 16.54
N LEU A 15 -8.49 -22.12 16.94
CA LEU A 15 -7.51 -23.19 17.12
C LEU A 15 -7.37 -23.63 18.57
N ASN A 16 -7.50 -22.72 19.54
CA ASN A 16 -7.20 -22.97 20.95
C ASN A 16 -8.45 -23.01 21.86
N SER A 17 -9.65 -22.73 21.29
CA SER A 17 -10.87 -22.83 22.07
C SER A 17 -11.34 -24.30 22.20
N GLU A 18 -12.11 -24.59 23.25
CA GLU A 18 -12.74 -25.90 23.48
C GLU A 18 -13.82 -26.28 22.46
N LEU A 19 -13.96 -25.52 21.35
CA LEU A 19 -14.95 -25.72 20.29
C LEU A 19 -14.67 -26.95 19.40
N GLY A 20 -13.56 -27.62 19.59
CA GLY A 20 -13.22 -28.91 19.02
C GLY A 20 -12.35 -28.88 17.76
N LEU A 21 -11.61 -29.95 17.57
CA LEU A 21 -10.65 -30.13 16.46
C LEU A 21 -11.26 -29.90 15.07
N ILE A 22 -12.53 -30.29 14.88
CA ILE A 22 -13.23 -30.16 13.60
C ILE A 22 -13.36 -28.69 13.17
N LEU A 23 -13.68 -27.80 14.12
CA LEU A 23 -13.80 -26.39 13.85
C LEU A 23 -12.45 -25.77 13.46
N GLY A 24 -11.39 -26.13 14.20
CA GLY A 24 -10.02 -25.67 13.89
C GLY A 24 -9.54 -26.09 12.50
N ILE A 25 -9.75 -27.36 12.12
CA ILE A 25 -9.41 -27.86 10.79
C ILE A 25 -10.24 -27.18 9.72
N SER A 26 -11.54 -27.01 9.90
CA SER A 26 -12.42 -26.34 8.94
C SER A 26 -12.02 -24.88 8.74
N PHE A 27 -11.65 -24.18 9.82
CA PHE A 27 -11.14 -22.81 9.77
C PHE A 27 -9.85 -22.71 8.97
N LEU A 28 -8.87 -23.59 9.24
CA LEU A 28 -7.61 -23.62 8.50
C LEU A 28 -7.80 -23.89 7.01
N LEU A 29 -8.63 -24.89 6.67
CA LEU A 29 -8.93 -25.19 5.27
C LEU A 29 -9.62 -24.02 4.57
N GLY A 30 -10.57 -23.38 5.22
CA GLY A 30 -11.24 -22.19 4.71
C GLY A 30 -10.26 -21.01 4.49
N LEU A 31 -9.39 -20.78 5.45
CA LEU A 31 -8.36 -19.73 5.37
C LEU A 31 -7.39 -19.98 4.20
N ILE A 32 -6.89 -21.23 4.08
CA ILE A 32 -5.97 -21.62 2.99
C ILE A 32 -6.68 -21.48 1.64
N ALA A 33 -7.93 -21.95 1.52
CA ALA A 33 -8.70 -21.85 0.28
C ALA A 33 -8.93 -20.39 -0.15
N ALA A 34 -9.28 -19.52 0.79
CA ALA A 34 -9.48 -18.09 0.55
C ALA A 34 -8.18 -17.40 0.13
N ALA A 35 -7.09 -17.66 0.85
CA ALA A 35 -5.77 -17.10 0.53
C ALA A 35 -5.28 -17.56 -0.85
N TYR A 36 -5.43 -18.85 -1.17
CA TYR A 36 -5.05 -19.42 -2.46
C TYR A 36 -5.84 -18.80 -3.62
N SER A 37 -7.16 -18.67 -3.48
CA SER A 37 -8.01 -18.08 -4.50
C SER A 37 -7.62 -16.63 -4.80
N SER A 38 -7.36 -15.82 -3.77
CA SER A 38 -6.94 -14.43 -3.93
C SER A 38 -5.55 -14.31 -4.56
N ALA A 39 -4.61 -15.16 -4.12
CA ALA A 39 -3.25 -15.16 -4.63
C ALA A 39 -3.17 -15.58 -6.10
N ASP A 40 -3.93 -16.61 -6.51
CA ASP A 40 -3.97 -17.10 -7.89
C ASP A 40 -4.53 -16.03 -8.84
N SER A 41 -5.62 -15.38 -8.45
CA SER A 41 -6.22 -14.28 -9.21
C SER A 41 -5.26 -13.11 -9.39
N ALA A 42 -4.62 -12.67 -8.30
CA ALA A 42 -3.65 -11.58 -8.34
C ALA A 42 -2.43 -11.94 -9.20
N LEU A 43 -1.90 -13.16 -9.07
CA LEU A 43 -0.74 -13.63 -9.81
C LEU A 43 -1.02 -13.74 -11.31
N THR A 44 -2.20 -14.23 -11.68
CA THR A 44 -2.64 -14.31 -13.08
C THR A 44 -2.79 -12.92 -13.70
N SER A 45 -3.43 -12.00 -12.98
CA SER A 45 -3.58 -10.60 -13.41
C SER A 45 -2.22 -9.92 -13.59
N LEU A 46 -1.32 -10.05 -12.60
CA LEU A 46 0.02 -9.48 -12.64
C LEU A 46 0.85 -10.04 -13.81
N THR A 47 0.77 -11.36 -14.04
CA THR A 47 1.45 -12.03 -15.17
C THR A 47 0.95 -11.49 -16.49
N THR A 48 -0.37 -11.35 -16.64
CA THR A 48 -0.99 -10.88 -17.89
C THR A 48 -0.63 -9.41 -18.14
N SER A 49 -0.77 -8.55 -17.13
CA SER A 49 -0.40 -7.13 -17.25
C SER A 49 1.08 -6.97 -17.61
N PHE A 50 1.97 -7.73 -16.99
CA PHE A 50 3.39 -7.68 -17.31
C PHE A 50 3.68 -8.11 -18.75
N CYS A 51 3.01 -9.16 -19.24
CA CYS A 51 3.16 -9.62 -20.63
C CYS A 51 2.68 -8.56 -21.63
N VAL A 52 1.55 -7.92 -21.36
CA VAL A 52 0.92 -6.96 -22.28
C VAL A 52 1.60 -5.58 -22.19
N ASP A 53 1.70 -5.04 -20.95
CA ASP A 53 2.07 -3.65 -20.76
C ASP A 53 3.58 -3.41 -20.80
N PHE A 54 4.38 -4.35 -20.28
CA PHE A 54 5.85 -4.22 -20.26
C PHE A 54 6.54 -4.90 -21.43
N LEU A 55 6.11 -6.10 -21.81
CA LEU A 55 6.73 -6.84 -22.90
C LEU A 55 6.09 -6.57 -24.26
N GLY A 56 4.93 -5.90 -24.31
CA GLY A 56 4.21 -5.59 -25.55
C GLY A 56 3.86 -6.84 -26.37
N MET A 57 3.65 -7.98 -25.70
CA MET A 57 3.39 -9.26 -26.36
C MET A 57 2.03 -9.22 -27.06
N LYS A 58 2.00 -9.64 -28.33
CA LYS A 58 0.76 -9.82 -29.09
C LYS A 58 0.00 -11.06 -28.58
N GLU A 59 -1.30 -11.12 -28.87
CA GLU A 59 -2.16 -12.24 -28.45
C GLU A 59 -1.63 -13.63 -28.82
N GLU A 60 -1.02 -13.75 -30.00
CA GLU A 60 -0.40 -14.99 -30.48
C GLU A 60 0.83 -15.41 -29.65
N GLU A 61 1.61 -14.44 -29.17
CA GLU A 61 2.76 -14.69 -28.31
C GLU A 61 2.37 -14.94 -26.85
N ILE A 62 1.27 -14.31 -26.37
CA ILE A 62 0.71 -14.55 -25.04
C ILE A 62 0.21 -15.99 -24.91
N ASN A 63 -0.29 -16.56 -26.02
CA ASN A 63 -0.71 -17.96 -26.09
C ASN A 63 0.47 -18.95 -26.11
N SER A 64 1.72 -18.49 -26.26
CA SER A 64 2.92 -19.32 -26.09
C SER A 64 3.05 -19.78 -24.65
N LYS A 65 2.63 -21.01 -24.36
CA LYS A 65 2.62 -21.62 -23.01
C LYS A 65 3.97 -21.50 -22.28
N HIS A 66 5.09 -21.63 -22.99
CA HIS A 66 6.41 -21.58 -22.38
C HIS A 66 6.79 -20.17 -21.88
N LYS A 67 6.61 -19.15 -22.72
CA LYS A 67 6.94 -17.76 -22.33
C LYS A 67 6.08 -17.30 -21.16
N ARG A 68 4.76 -17.52 -21.25
CA ARG A 68 3.82 -17.16 -20.18
C ARG A 68 4.12 -17.89 -18.86
N LYS A 69 4.48 -19.19 -18.93
CA LYS A 69 4.85 -19.98 -17.75
C LYS A 69 6.09 -19.42 -17.05
N ASN A 70 7.12 -19.05 -17.81
CA ASN A 70 8.34 -18.48 -17.25
C ASN A 70 8.07 -17.14 -16.56
N ILE A 71 7.25 -16.29 -17.16
CA ILE A 71 6.85 -15.01 -16.57
C ILE A 71 6.01 -15.24 -15.31
N HIS A 72 5.10 -16.19 -15.34
CA HIS A 72 4.28 -16.56 -14.18
C HIS A 72 5.15 -17.05 -13.00
N VAL A 73 6.14 -17.87 -13.26
CA VAL A 73 7.11 -18.31 -12.24
C VAL A 73 7.93 -17.13 -11.70
N LEU A 74 8.37 -16.22 -12.58
CA LEU A 74 9.08 -15.01 -12.16
C LEU A 74 8.20 -14.14 -11.24
N MET A 75 6.93 -13.91 -11.61
CA MET A 75 5.99 -13.16 -10.78
C MET A 75 5.69 -13.85 -9.46
N SER A 76 5.62 -15.19 -9.46
CA SER A 76 5.45 -15.98 -8.23
C SER A 76 6.63 -15.81 -7.27
N ILE A 77 7.85 -15.81 -7.79
CA ILE A 77 9.08 -15.59 -6.99
C ILE A 77 9.10 -14.17 -6.43
N LEU A 78 8.73 -13.19 -7.24
CA LEU A 78 8.68 -11.78 -6.83
C LEU A 78 7.62 -11.58 -5.73
N LEU A 79 6.45 -12.19 -5.87
CA LEU A 79 5.39 -12.15 -4.87
C LEU A 79 5.84 -12.83 -3.56
N LEU A 80 6.49 -14.00 -3.65
CA LEU A 80 7.06 -14.68 -2.49
C LEU A 80 8.08 -13.80 -1.77
N PHE A 81 8.99 -13.17 -2.53
CA PHE A 81 9.98 -12.25 -1.97
C PHE A 81 9.31 -11.06 -1.26
N THR A 82 8.27 -10.48 -1.85
CA THR A 82 7.51 -9.38 -1.25
C THR A 82 6.84 -9.81 0.07
N ILE A 83 6.25 -11.01 0.11
CA ILE A 83 5.63 -11.54 1.33
C ILE A 83 6.67 -11.73 2.44
N ILE A 84 7.83 -12.28 2.09
CA ILE A 84 8.94 -12.49 3.05
C ILE A 84 9.45 -11.13 3.56
N LEU A 85 9.65 -10.16 2.67
CA LEU A 85 10.08 -8.82 3.03
C LEU A 85 9.07 -8.16 3.98
N PHE A 86 7.79 -8.26 3.70
CA PHE A 86 6.74 -7.72 4.56
C PHE A 86 6.69 -8.41 5.93
N LYS A 87 6.88 -9.71 5.97
CA LYS A 87 6.95 -10.47 7.23
C LYS A 87 8.00 -9.93 8.20
N TYR A 88 9.14 -9.47 7.67
CA TYR A 88 10.24 -8.96 8.51
C TYR A 88 10.19 -7.44 8.74
N THR A 89 9.50 -6.71 7.89
CA THR A 89 9.53 -5.23 7.92
C THR A 89 8.27 -4.65 8.58
N LEU A 90 7.12 -5.34 8.48
CA LEU A 90 5.87 -4.83 9.01
C LEU A 90 5.77 -5.03 10.54
N SER A 91 5.21 -4.02 11.18
CA SER A 91 4.92 -4.00 12.61
C SER A 91 3.77 -4.96 12.98
N ASN A 92 3.40 -4.96 14.25
CA ASN A 92 2.45 -5.90 14.85
C ASN A 92 1.06 -5.96 14.18
N ASN A 93 0.62 -4.90 13.48
CA ASN A 93 -0.65 -4.85 12.77
C ASN A 93 -0.42 -4.90 11.25
N VAL A 94 -0.50 -6.10 10.67
CA VAL A 94 -0.27 -6.33 9.24
C VAL A 94 -1.29 -5.59 8.37
N ILE A 95 -2.57 -5.59 8.76
CA ILE A 95 -3.67 -4.93 8.02
C ILE A 95 -3.43 -3.43 7.94
N ASP A 96 -3.08 -2.81 9.05
CA ASP A 96 -2.83 -1.37 9.16
C ASP A 96 -1.63 -0.95 8.30
N SER A 97 -0.57 -1.72 8.36
CA SER A 97 0.63 -1.52 7.54
C SER A 97 0.33 -1.66 6.04
N LEU A 98 -0.48 -2.66 5.64
CA LEU A 98 -0.88 -2.86 4.24
C LEU A 98 -1.75 -1.70 3.73
N LEU A 99 -2.70 -1.22 4.53
CA LEU A 99 -3.55 -0.08 4.17
C LEU A 99 -2.74 1.22 4.07
N THR A 100 -1.75 1.39 4.92
CA THR A 100 -0.83 2.54 4.84
C THR A 100 0.00 2.50 3.56
N VAL A 101 0.61 1.37 3.21
CA VAL A 101 1.34 1.20 1.94
C VAL A 101 0.41 1.40 0.74
N ALA A 102 -0.82 0.87 0.81
CA ALA A 102 -1.83 1.08 -0.23
C ALA A 102 -2.19 2.56 -0.40
N SER A 103 -2.27 3.33 0.69
CA SER A 103 -2.55 4.77 0.64
C SER A 103 -1.47 5.56 -0.12
N TYR A 104 -0.21 5.16 -0.01
CA TYR A 104 0.88 5.78 -0.77
C TYR A 104 0.90 5.39 -2.24
N THR A 105 0.55 4.15 -2.56
CA THR A 105 0.63 3.62 -3.93
C THR A 105 -0.63 3.88 -4.76
N TYR A 106 -1.81 3.77 -4.15
CA TYR A 106 -3.09 3.96 -4.85
C TYR A 106 -3.51 5.43 -4.95
N GLY A 107 -2.97 6.30 -4.10
CA GLY A 107 -3.26 7.74 -4.18
C GLY A 107 -2.94 8.34 -5.54
N PRO A 108 -1.72 8.21 -6.08
CA PRO A 108 -1.38 8.69 -7.41
C PRO A 108 -2.23 8.07 -8.52
N LEU A 109 -2.59 6.80 -8.39
CA LEU A 109 -3.46 6.10 -9.33
C LEU A 109 -4.87 6.70 -9.33
N LEU A 110 -5.42 6.99 -8.15
CA LEU A 110 -6.68 7.69 -7.98
C LEU A 110 -6.65 9.08 -8.62
N GLY A 111 -5.57 9.84 -8.41
CA GLY A 111 -5.38 11.16 -9.00
C GLY A 111 -5.31 11.11 -10.53
N LEU A 112 -4.54 10.19 -11.11
CA LEU A 112 -4.45 9.96 -12.55
C LEU A 112 -5.81 9.57 -13.15
N PHE A 113 -6.50 8.65 -12.53
CA PHE A 113 -7.80 8.17 -12.97
C PHE A 113 -8.85 9.29 -12.94
N THR A 114 -8.91 10.02 -11.83
CA THR A 114 -9.80 11.17 -11.67
C THR A 114 -9.50 12.27 -12.71
N PHE A 115 -8.21 12.56 -12.93
CA PHE A 115 -7.79 13.50 -13.97
C PHE A 115 -8.27 13.08 -15.35
N GLY A 116 -8.09 11.80 -15.70
CA GLY A 116 -8.51 11.25 -17.00
C GLY A 116 -10.02 11.29 -17.24
N LEU A 117 -10.82 11.04 -16.18
CA LEU A 117 -12.29 11.07 -16.28
C LEU A 117 -12.87 12.49 -16.34
N TYR A 118 -12.39 13.38 -15.50
CA TYR A 118 -13.01 14.71 -15.34
C TYR A 118 -12.35 15.80 -16.18
N THR A 119 -11.17 15.55 -16.76
CA THR A 119 -10.41 16.58 -17.45
C THR A 119 -10.20 16.21 -18.92
N LYS A 120 -10.58 17.15 -19.84
CA LYS A 120 -10.31 17.03 -21.28
C LYS A 120 -8.93 17.59 -21.68
N ARG A 121 -8.05 17.79 -20.71
CA ARG A 121 -6.72 18.36 -20.93
C ARG A 121 -5.75 17.26 -21.34
N LYS A 122 -4.77 17.60 -22.21
CA LYS A 122 -3.73 16.67 -22.62
C LYS A 122 -2.55 16.76 -21.65
N LEU A 123 -2.10 15.61 -21.20
CA LEU A 123 -0.85 15.46 -20.48
C LEU A 123 0.26 15.23 -21.53
N THR A 124 1.25 16.09 -21.55
CA THR A 124 2.36 15.99 -22.50
C THR A 124 3.69 15.99 -21.75
N GLY A 125 4.54 15.01 -22.04
CA GLY A 125 5.91 14.97 -21.54
C GLY A 125 6.14 14.12 -20.29
N ASN A 126 7.42 14.05 -19.89
CA ASN A 126 7.89 13.22 -18.79
C ASN A 126 7.56 13.78 -17.39
N TYR A 127 6.96 14.96 -17.30
CA TYR A 127 6.57 15.59 -16.03
C TYR A 127 5.50 14.81 -15.27
N ILE A 128 4.71 13.96 -15.97
CA ILE A 128 3.74 13.07 -15.36
C ILE A 128 4.42 12.15 -14.33
N TYR A 129 5.55 11.55 -14.71
CA TYR A 129 6.30 10.66 -13.83
C TYR A 129 6.81 11.39 -12.58
N VAL A 130 7.21 12.66 -12.74
CA VAL A 130 7.67 13.50 -11.63
C VAL A 130 6.53 13.72 -10.61
N VAL A 131 5.33 14.05 -11.09
CA VAL A 131 4.16 14.26 -10.20
C VAL A 131 3.77 12.98 -9.49
N VAL A 132 3.71 11.86 -10.22
CA VAL A 132 3.32 10.54 -9.68
C VAL A 132 4.31 10.06 -8.62
N LEU A 133 5.61 10.36 -8.77
CA LEU A 133 6.63 10.00 -7.79
C LEU A 133 6.69 10.99 -6.61
N LEU A 134 6.46 12.27 -6.86
CA LEU A 134 6.50 13.30 -5.79
C LEU A 134 5.27 13.24 -4.87
N ALA A 135 4.10 12.88 -5.38
CA ALA A 135 2.87 12.86 -4.58
C ALA A 135 2.95 11.92 -3.37
N PRO A 136 3.41 10.67 -3.47
CA PRO A 136 3.63 9.80 -2.30
C PRO A 136 4.65 10.37 -1.32
N ILE A 137 5.71 11.01 -1.82
CA ILE A 137 6.76 11.62 -0.98
C ILE A 137 6.17 12.78 -0.17
N LEU A 138 5.40 13.65 -0.81
CA LEU A 138 4.71 14.75 -0.13
C LEU A 138 3.71 14.23 0.90
N THR A 139 2.96 13.19 0.55
CA THR A 139 2.01 12.54 1.47
C THR A 139 2.72 11.92 2.66
N TYR A 140 3.89 11.31 2.45
CA TYR A 140 4.72 10.79 3.53
C TYR A 140 5.22 11.91 4.45
N LEU A 141 5.64 13.06 3.91
CA LEU A 141 6.04 14.23 4.69
C LEU A 141 4.86 14.78 5.51
N ILE A 142 3.65 14.80 4.95
CA ILE A 142 2.43 15.19 5.67
C ILE A 142 2.16 14.19 6.82
N ASN A 143 2.27 12.90 6.56
CA ASN A 143 2.05 11.87 7.57
C ASN A 143 3.03 11.98 8.75
N ILE A 144 4.29 12.30 8.48
CA ILE A 144 5.32 12.43 9.52
C ILE A 144 5.32 13.80 10.20
N SER A 145 4.60 14.78 9.67
CA SER A 145 4.61 16.16 10.15
C SER A 145 4.22 16.33 11.63
N PRO A 146 3.23 15.59 12.19
CA PRO A 146 2.91 15.70 13.62
C PRO A 146 4.07 15.23 14.51
N THR A 147 4.70 14.12 14.17
CA THR A 147 5.87 13.59 14.89
C THR A 147 7.08 14.51 14.74
N LEU A 148 7.29 15.08 13.55
CA LEU A 148 8.35 16.03 13.30
C LEU A 148 8.15 17.35 14.10
N TYR A 149 6.89 17.82 14.17
CA TYR A 149 6.54 18.98 14.99
C TYR A 149 6.85 18.71 16.46
N ALA A 150 6.42 17.56 17.00
CA ALA A 150 6.72 17.16 18.36
C ALA A 150 8.23 17.02 18.62
N PHE A 151 8.97 16.50 17.65
CA PHE A 151 10.42 16.34 17.75
C PHE A 151 11.19 17.67 17.73
N LEU A 152 10.65 18.70 17.07
CA LEU A 152 11.28 20.02 16.97
C LEU A 152 10.85 20.97 18.10
N ASN A 153 9.80 20.61 18.85
CA ASN A 153 9.28 21.45 19.92
C ASN A 153 10.05 21.20 21.24
N ASP A 154 10.71 22.23 21.75
CA ASP A 154 11.53 22.14 22.96
C ASP A 154 10.71 21.83 24.23
N GLU A 155 9.44 22.23 24.29
CA GLU A 155 8.55 21.89 25.42
C GLU A 155 8.30 20.38 25.52
N VAL A 156 8.12 19.71 24.37
CA VAL A 156 7.96 18.24 24.32
C VAL A 156 9.26 17.51 24.70
N ILE A 157 10.41 18.09 24.35
CA ILE A 157 11.73 17.54 24.70
C ILE A 157 11.97 17.57 26.20
N LEU A 158 11.51 18.61 26.88
CA LEU A 158 11.63 18.73 28.35
C LEU A 158 10.85 17.64 29.08
N ASP A 159 9.68 17.27 28.59
CA ASP A 159 8.83 16.20 29.15
C ASP A 159 9.45 14.81 28.93
N CYS A 160 10.14 14.61 27.84
CA CYS A 160 10.76 13.34 27.46
C CYS A 160 12.17 13.14 28.03
N GLY A 161 12.82 14.15 28.54
CA GLY A 161 14.18 14.11 29.10
C GLY A 161 15.32 13.86 28.12
N LEU A 162 15.02 13.40 26.91
CA LEU A 162 15.99 13.14 25.81
C LEU A 162 15.31 13.33 24.46
N LYS A 163 16.03 13.96 23.51
CA LYS A 163 15.59 14.14 22.13
C LYS A 163 15.54 12.79 21.41
N ASN A 164 14.43 12.08 21.56
CA ASN A 164 14.22 10.75 20.97
C ASN A 164 12.98 10.74 20.08
N TRP A 165 13.13 10.19 18.86
CA TRP A 165 12.03 10.05 17.89
C TRP A 165 10.86 9.22 18.43
N SER A 166 11.14 8.18 19.21
CA SER A 166 10.10 7.34 19.82
C SER A 166 9.22 8.13 20.78
N CYS A 167 9.78 9.01 21.58
CA CYS A 167 9.02 9.85 22.50
C CYS A 167 8.20 10.91 21.76
N ALA A 168 8.77 11.57 20.76
CA ALA A 168 8.05 12.51 19.91
C ALA A 168 6.86 11.85 19.21
N ASN A 169 7.01 10.60 18.78
CA ASN A 169 5.93 9.84 18.19
C ASN A 169 4.83 9.51 19.20
N SER A 170 5.19 9.10 20.42
CA SER A 170 4.18 8.84 21.47
C SER A 170 3.41 10.10 21.84
N TYR A 171 4.10 11.22 22.00
CA TYR A 171 3.46 12.51 22.24
C TYR A 171 2.53 12.94 21.10
N ALA A 172 2.97 12.75 19.85
CA ALA A 172 2.14 13.05 18.68
C ALA A 172 0.87 12.19 18.64
N VAL A 173 0.96 10.90 19.01
CA VAL A 173 -0.18 9.98 19.09
C VAL A 173 -1.20 10.43 20.14
N GLU A 174 -0.75 10.95 21.28
CA GLU A 174 -1.63 11.34 22.37
C GLU A 174 -2.22 12.76 22.21
N ASN A 175 -1.46 13.70 21.64
CA ASN A 175 -1.78 15.12 21.70
C ASN A 175 -2.03 15.77 20.34
N LEU A 176 -1.65 15.12 19.23
CA LEU A 176 -1.77 15.68 17.89
C LEU A 176 -2.63 14.79 17.00
N TYR A 177 -3.15 15.40 15.94
CA TYR A 177 -3.88 14.64 14.92
C TYR A 177 -2.92 13.80 14.08
N ILE A 178 -3.12 12.48 14.10
CA ILE A 178 -2.38 11.54 13.27
C ILE A 178 -3.25 11.15 12.08
N PHE A 179 -2.66 11.28 10.90
CA PHE A 179 -3.31 10.88 9.66
C PHE A 179 -3.46 9.37 9.59
N GLY A 180 -4.67 8.92 9.28
CA GLY A 180 -4.99 7.51 9.05
C GLY A 180 -5.22 7.21 7.57
N TYR A 181 -6.36 6.59 7.26
CA TYR A 181 -6.71 6.18 5.90
C TYR A 181 -7.05 7.34 4.95
N GLU A 182 -7.28 8.54 5.47
CA GLU A 182 -7.45 9.78 4.69
C GLU A 182 -6.20 10.19 3.91
N LEU A 183 -5.04 9.59 4.19
CA LEU A 183 -3.85 9.77 3.37
C LEU A 183 -4.06 9.37 1.90
N LEU A 184 -4.92 8.40 1.64
CA LEU A 184 -5.24 7.96 0.28
C LEU A 184 -5.91 9.07 -0.55
N PRO A 185 -7.05 9.66 -0.13
CA PRO A 185 -7.65 10.77 -0.87
C PRO A 185 -6.77 12.02 -0.89
N ILE A 186 -5.99 12.30 0.17
CA ILE A 186 -5.05 13.42 0.19
C ILE A 186 -3.98 13.24 -0.89
N ASN A 187 -3.39 12.07 -0.98
CA ASN A 187 -2.40 11.74 -2.02
C ASN A 187 -3.00 11.84 -3.42
N GLY A 188 -4.24 11.35 -3.60
CA GLY A 188 -4.99 11.48 -4.84
C GLY A 188 -5.22 12.94 -5.25
N LEU A 189 -5.59 13.80 -4.30
CA LEU A 189 -5.78 15.24 -4.53
C LEU A 189 -4.46 15.94 -4.88
N ILE A 190 -3.37 15.64 -4.17
CA ILE A 190 -2.04 16.19 -4.48
C ILE A 190 -1.64 15.83 -5.92
N THR A 191 -1.85 14.58 -6.30
CA THR A 191 -1.57 14.11 -7.66
C THR A 191 -2.44 14.81 -8.68
N LEU A 192 -3.74 14.93 -8.44
CA LEU A 192 -4.68 15.60 -9.33
C LEU A 192 -4.32 17.07 -9.53
N ILE A 193 -4.00 17.79 -8.47
CA ILE A 193 -3.57 19.18 -8.51
C ILE A 193 -2.25 19.30 -9.30
N GLY A 194 -1.28 18.44 -9.02
CA GLY A 194 0.00 18.41 -9.75
C GLY A 194 -0.17 18.19 -11.24
N LEU A 195 -1.03 17.24 -11.62
CA LEU A 195 -1.37 16.97 -13.02
C LEU A 195 -2.10 18.15 -13.68
N TYR A 196 -2.97 18.82 -12.94
CA TYR A 196 -3.69 19.98 -13.44
C TYR A 196 -2.73 21.14 -13.78
N PHE A 197 -1.69 21.36 -12.99
CA PHE A 197 -0.67 22.39 -13.25
C PHE A 197 0.19 22.07 -14.47
N ILE A 198 0.49 20.79 -14.71
CA ILE A 198 1.32 20.38 -15.85
C ILE A 198 0.49 20.26 -17.13
N SER A 199 -0.83 20.13 -17.02
CA SER A 199 -1.71 19.92 -18.15
C SER A 199 -1.90 21.19 -18.97
N PHE A 200 -1.82 21.06 -20.29
CA PHE A 200 -2.10 22.16 -21.22
C PHE A 200 -3.57 22.15 -21.63
N LYS A 201 -4.17 23.35 -21.62
CA LYS A 201 -5.54 23.53 -22.10
C LYS A 201 -5.55 23.31 -23.62
N ASN A 202 -6.31 22.33 -24.06
CA ASN A 202 -6.49 22.10 -25.50
C ASN A 202 -7.38 23.23 -26.03
N ASN A 203 -6.79 24.28 -26.59
CA ASN A 203 -7.55 25.29 -27.34
C ASN A 203 -7.94 24.65 -28.70
N LYS A 204 -9.13 24.08 -28.78
CA LYS A 204 -9.87 23.86 -30.00
C LYS A 204 -10.93 24.94 -30.11
#